data_22b7ed585097771c1e679ef23b7c040e
#
_entry.id   22b7ed585097771c1e679ef23b7c040e
#
_cell.length_a   1.000
_cell.length_b   1.000
_cell.length_c   1.000
_cell.angle_alpha   90.00
_cell.angle_beta   90.00
_cell.angle_gamma   90.00
#
_symmetry.space_group_name_H-M   'P 1'
#
loop_
_entity.id
_entity.type
_entity.pdbx_description
1 polymer ?
#
loop_
_entity_poly.entity_id
_entity_poly.type
_entity_poly.pdbx_seq_one_letter_code
_entity_poly.pdbx_strand_id
1 'polypeptide(L)'
;MRSNGQVGEGNLSYCSLSYSDVGGIARACRDYREDVPIPLTLGVPHRPDPYALVQELLLPICSDAAELHAAPRGAGYGPPVVRASTLLATAESENLGRVVVRLDIDPDRLRDDPTCGYEAVRFEVDAPAEHLADALALQLPSPLVVFPVFDAIDVAETAEAVALAHRTLGIGVGDTPRRIADVLAVVSHSDVGLVARAETGDEVLAILAATVASLRGDDIVGALAAPNVAALRALIPEAAEAVRDVLFGVEVPDAAGARARLVEVGLIADESAAT
;
A
#
# COMPACT_ATOMS: atom_id res chain seq x y z
N MET A 1 -27.28 21.22 53.13
CA MET A 1 -27.75 22.14 52.08
C MET A 1 -27.80 21.37 50.79
N ARG A 2 -29.01 21.19 50.26
CA ARG A 2 -29.28 20.46 49.00
C ARG A 2 -29.15 21.43 47.86
N SER A 3 -28.58 21.01 46.73
CA SER A 3 -28.80 21.66 45.42
C SER A 3 -28.89 20.60 44.34
N ASN A 4 -30.10 20.47 43.81
CA ASN A 4 -30.48 19.71 42.63
C ASN A 4 -29.93 20.39 41.38
N GLY A 5 -29.34 19.62 40.44
CA GLY A 5 -29.04 20.00 39.07
C GLY A 5 -29.76 19.06 38.10
N GLN A 6 -30.71 19.62 37.37
CA GLN A 6 -31.61 18.97 36.42
C GLN A 6 -30.86 18.36 35.25
N VAL A 7 -31.25 17.13 34.88
CA VAL A 7 -30.94 16.43 33.63
C VAL A 7 -31.97 16.91 32.59
N GLY A 8 -31.47 17.52 31.50
CA GLY A 8 -32.30 17.93 30.37
C GLY A 8 -32.58 16.73 29.44
N GLU A 9 -33.84 16.30 29.41
CA GLU A 9 -34.38 15.34 28.46
C GLU A 9 -34.53 16.02 27.09
N GLY A 10 -33.72 15.57 26.13
CA GLY A 10 -33.87 15.92 24.72
C GLY A 10 -35.05 15.20 24.10
N ASN A 11 -36.09 15.97 23.82
CA ASN A 11 -37.35 15.56 23.21
C ASN A 11 -37.13 15.12 21.75
N LEU A 12 -37.17 13.80 21.46
CA LEU A 12 -37.27 13.25 20.12
C LEU A 12 -38.74 13.39 19.65
N SER A 13 -38.99 14.41 18.82
CA SER A 13 -40.26 14.62 18.15
C SER A 13 -40.45 13.56 17.06
N TYR A 14 -41.26 12.55 17.34
CA TYR A 14 -41.77 11.63 16.33
C TYR A 14 -42.81 12.35 15.49
N CYS A 15 -42.51 12.63 14.21
CA CYS A 15 -43.52 13.00 13.21
C CYS A 15 -44.41 11.78 12.93
N SER A 16 -45.59 11.78 13.48
CA SER A 16 -46.67 10.84 13.11
C SER A 16 -47.26 11.29 11.76
N LEU A 17 -46.88 10.61 10.69
CA LEU A 17 -47.55 10.72 9.38
C LEU A 17 -48.93 10.03 9.48
N SER A 18 -50.00 10.82 9.37
CA SER A 18 -51.37 10.32 9.32
C SER A 18 -51.64 9.60 8.00
N TYR A 19 -52.38 8.51 8.08
CA TYR A 19 -52.70 7.54 7.00
C TYR A 19 -53.58 8.09 5.85
N SER A 20 -53.84 9.38 5.80
CA SER A 20 -54.72 10.02 4.78
C SER A 20 -53.98 10.48 3.52
N ASP A 21 -52.64 10.43 3.43
CA ASP A 21 -51.89 10.92 2.27
C ASP A 21 -51.42 9.83 1.28
N VAL A 22 -51.86 8.58 1.45
CA VAL A 22 -51.39 7.47 0.61
C VAL A 22 -52.04 7.51 -0.82
N GLY A 23 -53.05 8.34 -1.02
CA GLY A 23 -53.74 8.47 -2.32
C GLY A 23 -52.95 9.24 -3.40
N GLY A 24 -52.04 10.13 -2.99
CA GLY A 24 -51.23 10.96 -3.91
C GLY A 24 -50.01 10.25 -4.48
N ILE A 25 -49.41 9.36 -3.69
CA ILE A 25 -48.16 8.66 -4.07
C ILE A 25 -48.45 7.54 -5.12
N ALA A 26 -49.63 6.96 -5.05
CA ALA A 26 -50.02 5.90 -6.01
C ALA A 26 -50.23 6.39 -7.45
N ARG A 27 -50.46 7.70 -7.67
CA ARG A 27 -50.57 8.31 -9.00
C ARG A 27 -49.19 8.71 -9.57
N ALA A 28 -48.26 9.13 -8.74
CA ALA A 28 -46.89 9.48 -9.16
C ALA A 28 -46.07 8.25 -9.61
N CYS A 29 -46.38 7.05 -9.09
CA CYS A 29 -45.68 5.83 -9.49
C CYS A 29 -46.17 5.21 -10.79
N ARG A 30 -47.24 5.72 -11.42
CA ARG A 30 -47.80 5.12 -12.63
C ARG A 30 -47.28 5.74 -13.92
N ASP A 31 -46.65 6.93 -13.84
CA ASP A 31 -46.09 7.62 -15.02
C ASP A 31 -44.58 7.38 -15.21
N TYR A 32 -43.94 6.54 -14.36
CA TYR A 32 -42.54 6.17 -14.48
C TYR A 32 -42.29 4.86 -15.24
N ARG A 33 -43.24 4.50 -16.14
CA ARG A 33 -43.10 3.35 -17.03
C ARG A 33 -42.95 3.79 -18.48
N GLU A 34 -42.13 4.74 -18.77
CA GLU A 34 -41.58 4.93 -20.12
C GLU A 34 -40.07 4.64 -20.05
N ASP A 35 -39.74 3.45 -20.55
CA ASP A 35 -38.50 2.99 -21.17
C ASP A 35 -37.34 4.00 -21.14
N VAL A 36 -36.78 4.27 -19.97
CA VAL A 36 -35.38 4.68 -19.89
C VAL A 36 -34.58 3.38 -20.07
N PRO A 37 -33.97 3.13 -21.25
CA PRO A 37 -33.06 1.99 -21.37
C PRO A 37 -31.99 2.19 -20.31
N ILE A 38 -32.00 1.35 -19.26
CA ILE A 38 -30.85 1.23 -18.35
C ILE A 38 -29.73 0.82 -19.29
N PRO A 39 -28.74 1.68 -19.55
CA PRO A 39 -27.57 1.24 -20.28
C PRO A 39 -26.94 0.14 -19.43
N LEU A 40 -27.16 -1.11 -19.84
CA LEU A 40 -26.33 -2.21 -19.43
C LEU A 40 -24.94 -1.92 -20.05
N THR A 41 -24.21 -0.99 -19.45
CA THR A 41 -22.76 -0.95 -19.61
C THR A 41 -22.27 -2.25 -18.98
N LEU A 42 -22.29 -3.31 -19.78
CA LEU A 42 -21.39 -4.43 -19.55
C LEU A 42 -20.02 -3.79 -19.50
N GLY A 43 -19.50 -3.58 -18.29
CA GLY A 43 -18.14 -3.11 -18.11
C GLY A 43 -17.27 -3.97 -19.01
N VAL A 44 -16.37 -3.35 -19.74
CA VAL A 44 -15.35 -4.11 -20.50
C VAL A 44 -14.77 -5.11 -19.52
N PRO A 45 -14.83 -6.42 -19.80
CA PRO A 45 -14.28 -7.41 -18.87
C PRO A 45 -12.85 -6.99 -18.55
N HIS A 46 -12.55 -6.84 -17.25
CA HIS A 46 -11.19 -6.57 -16.81
C HIS A 46 -10.32 -7.67 -17.42
N ARG A 47 -9.37 -7.28 -18.27
CA ARG A 47 -8.38 -8.21 -18.82
C ARG A 47 -7.19 -8.13 -17.88
N PRO A 48 -6.94 -9.18 -17.07
CA PRO A 48 -5.83 -9.19 -16.14
C PRO A 48 -4.50 -8.95 -16.87
N ASP A 49 -3.64 -8.12 -16.28
CA ASP A 49 -2.30 -7.87 -16.81
C ASP A 49 -1.43 -9.13 -16.63
N PRO A 50 -0.85 -9.70 -17.69
CA PRO A 50 0.04 -10.85 -17.57
C PRO A 50 1.30 -10.55 -16.73
N TYR A 51 1.62 -9.29 -16.51
CA TYR A 51 2.74 -8.83 -15.68
C TYR A 51 2.30 -8.25 -14.32
N ALA A 52 1.05 -8.45 -13.94
CA ALA A 52 0.48 -7.90 -12.70
C ALA A 52 1.38 -8.15 -11.48
N LEU A 53 2.00 -9.33 -11.37
CA LEU A 53 2.87 -9.69 -10.24
C LEU A 53 4.03 -8.72 -10.03
N VAL A 54 4.60 -8.17 -11.09
CA VAL A 54 5.81 -7.34 -11.05
C VAL A 54 5.57 -5.87 -11.41
N GLN A 55 4.33 -5.51 -11.75
CA GLN A 55 3.98 -4.14 -12.10
C GLN A 55 4.23 -3.18 -10.93
N GLU A 56 5.02 -2.12 -11.14
CA GLU A 56 5.42 -1.15 -10.10
C GLU A 56 5.97 -1.81 -8.80
N LEU A 57 6.58 -3.01 -8.93
CA LEU A 57 7.06 -3.75 -7.76
C LEU A 57 8.30 -3.15 -7.14
N LEU A 58 9.29 -2.80 -8.00
CA LEU A 58 10.60 -2.33 -7.56
C LEU A 58 10.57 -0.83 -7.32
N LEU A 59 10.90 -0.41 -6.12
CA LEU A 59 10.92 0.98 -5.69
C LEU A 59 12.37 1.42 -5.54
N PRO A 60 12.92 2.18 -6.51
CA PRO A 60 14.31 2.64 -6.44
C PRO A 60 14.50 3.59 -5.26
N ILE A 61 15.53 3.37 -4.43
CA ILE A 61 15.90 4.29 -3.36
C ILE A 61 16.83 5.35 -3.94
N CYS A 62 16.46 6.63 -3.77
CA CYS A 62 17.23 7.78 -4.24
C CYS A 62 17.76 8.59 -3.06
N SER A 63 19.07 8.86 -3.05
CA SER A 63 19.73 9.60 -1.98
C SER A 63 19.70 11.10 -2.19
N ASP A 64 19.60 11.55 -3.44
CA ASP A 64 19.60 12.96 -3.82
C ASP A 64 18.68 13.24 -5.03
N ALA A 65 18.57 14.52 -5.40
CA ALA A 65 17.75 14.96 -6.51
C ALA A 65 18.26 14.46 -7.87
N ALA A 66 19.56 14.29 -8.05
CA ALA A 66 20.13 13.81 -9.32
C ALA A 66 19.77 12.34 -9.56
N GLU A 67 19.89 11.50 -8.53
CA GLU A 67 19.44 10.10 -8.59
C GLU A 67 17.94 10.02 -8.81
N LEU A 68 17.15 10.90 -8.18
CA LEU A 68 15.70 10.96 -8.36
C LEU A 68 15.31 11.27 -9.81
N HIS A 69 15.99 12.20 -10.47
CA HIS A 69 15.78 12.49 -11.89
C HIS A 69 16.23 11.35 -12.80
N ALA A 70 17.30 10.67 -12.43
CA ALA A 70 17.85 9.53 -13.16
C ALA A 70 17.12 8.21 -12.81
N ALA A 71 16.17 8.22 -11.89
CA ALA A 71 15.49 7.01 -11.44
C ALA A 71 14.89 6.22 -12.62
N PRO A 72 15.13 4.92 -12.67
CA PRO A 72 14.67 4.10 -13.79
C PRO A 72 13.13 4.08 -13.85
N ARG A 73 12.60 4.00 -15.07
CA ARG A 73 11.16 3.94 -15.34
C ARG A 73 10.86 2.79 -16.29
N GLY A 74 9.61 2.36 -16.33
CA GLY A 74 9.16 1.29 -17.22
C GLY A 74 8.75 0.02 -16.47
N ALA A 75 8.66 -1.09 -17.18
CA ALA A 75 8.13 -2.34 -16.62
C ALA A 75 8.90 -2.81 -15.36
N GLY A 76 8.16 -3.04 -14.30
CA GLY A 76 8.68 -3.48 -13.01
C GLY A 76 9.05 -2.36 -12.04
N TYR A 77 9.29 -1.13 -12.51
CA TYR A 77 9.63 -0.01 -11.65
C TYR A 77 8.40 0.74 -11.17
N GLY A 78 8.33 0.97 -9.87
CA GLY A 78 7.37 1.85 -9.22
C GLY A 78 7.96 3.23 -8.92
N PRO A 79 7.21 4.05 -8.15
CA PRO A 79 7.67 5.37 -7.73
C PRO A 79 8.98 5.28 -6.92
N PRO A 80 9.95 6.17 -7.16
CA PRO A 80 11.19 6.21 -6.39
C PRO A 80 10.93 6.64 -4.95
N VAL A 81 11.72 6.10 -4.02
CA VAL A 81 11.72 6.43 -2.61
C VAL A 81 12.75 7.52 -2.36
N VAL A 82 12.34 8.62 -1.75
CA VAL A 82 13.21 9.77 -1.44
C VAL A 82 12.99 10.25 -0.02
N ARG A 83 14.04 10.76 0.64
CA ARG A 83 13.90 11.35 1.97
C ARG A 83 13.19 12.69 1.93
N ALA A 84 12.39 12.98 2.94
CA ALA A 84 11.71 14.27 3.10
C ALA A 84 12.71 15.43 3.16
N SER A 85 13.86 15.25 3.83
CA SER A 85 14.95 16.25 3.86
C SER A 85 15.53 16.55 2.49
N THR A 86 15.62 15.55 1.60
CA THR A 86 16.08 15.73 0.21
C THR A 86 15.09 16.56 -0.60
N LEU A 87 13.78 16.31 -0.43
CA LEU A 87 12.74 17.09 -1.11
C LEU A 87 12.80 18.57 -0.73
N LEU A 88 12.99 18.89 0.56
CA LEU A 88 13.16 20.28 1.02
C LEU A 88 14.43 20.97 0.49
N ALA A 89 15.47 20.18 0.18
CA ALA A 89 16.73 20.70 -0.36
C ALA A 89 16.69 20.88 -1.91
N THR A 90 15.65 20.35 -2.56
CA THR A 90 15.51 20.40 -4.03
C THR A 90 14.93 21.75 -4.46
N ALA A 91 15.40 22.29 -5.60
CA ALA A 91 15.01 23.62 -6.05
C ALA A 91 13.52 23.70 -6.43
N GLU A 92 12.92 24.85 -6.16
CA GLU A 92 11.47 25.15 -6.30
C GLU A 92 10.86 24.93 -7.70
N SER A 93 11.67 24.85 -8.73
CA SER A 93 11.20 24.77 -10.13
C SER A 93 11.10 23.36 -10.70
N GLU A 94 11.44 22.34 -9.92
CA GLU A 94 11.57 20.98 -10.42
C GLU A 94 10.29 20.17 -10.18
N ASN A 95 9.75 19.57 -11.25
CA ASN A 95 8.66 18.61 -11.14
C ASN A 95 9.25 17.20 -11.02
N LEU A 96 9.17 16.63 -9.83
CA LEU A 96 9.71 15.32 -9.50
C LEU A 96 8.73 14.17 -9.82
N GLY A 97 7.46 14.51 -10.11
CA GLY A 97 6.43 13.53 -10.40
C GLY A 97 5.99 12.71 -9.16
N ARG A 98 5.65 11.44 -9.37
CA ARG A 98 5.21 10.52 -8.32
C ARG A 98 6.40 10.00 -7.53
N VAL A 99 6.35 10.14 -6.21
CA VAL A 99 7.41 9.70 -5.29
C VAL A 99 6.83 9.03 -4.04
N VAL A 100 7.62 8.19 -3.41
CA VAL A 100 7.41 7.71 -2.05
C VAL A 100 8.28 8.55 -1.13
N VAL A 101 7.70 9.12 -0.06
CA VAL A 101 8.39 10.05 0.83
C VAL A 101 8.75 9.35 2.14
N ARG A 102 10.05 9.12 2.38
CA ARG A 102 10.55 8.61 3.66
C ARG A 102 10.75 9.77 4.64
N LEU A 103 10.01 9.74 5.73
CA LEU A 103 10.05 10.77 6.77
C LEU A 103 11.33 10.60 7.61
N ASP A 104 12.26 11.51 7.44
CA ASP A 104 13.50 11.67 8.24
C ASP A 104 13.53 13.02 8.97
N ILE A 105 12.46 13.80 8.85
CA ILE A 105 12.24 15.09 9.52
C ILE A 105 10.77 15.17 9.94
N ASP A 106 10.45 16.20 10.75
CA ASP A 106 9.07 16.52 11.12
C ASP A 106 8.22 16.79 9.86
N PRO A 107 7.11 16.03 9.65
CA PRO A 107 6.25 16.19 8.48
C PRO A 107 5.60 17.58 8.36
N ASP A 108 5.45 18.35 9.45
CA ASP A 108 4.92 19.71 9.39
C ASP A 108 5.83 20.64 8.56
N ARG A 109 7.14 20.38 8.54
CA ARG A 109 8.07 21.12 7.69
C ARG A 109 7.82 20.94 6.19
N LEU A 110 7.28 19.79 5.77
CA LEU A 110 6.88 19.56 4.38
C LEU A 110 5.60 20.29 4.01
N ARG A 111 4.72 20.54 4.97
CA ARG A 111 3.47 21.29 4.74
C ARG A 111 3.72 22.79 4.57
N ASP A 112 4.70 23.32 5.28
CA ASP A 112 5.02 24.73 5.30
C ASP A 112 5.86 25.18 4.10
N ASP A 113 6.45 24.22 3.36
CA ASP A 113 7.32 24.48 2.22
C ASP A 113 6.85 23.74 0.95
N PRO A 114 5.92 24.31 0.18
CA PRO A 114 5.42 23.72 -1.06
C PRO A 114 6.36 23.90 -2.26
N THR A 115 7.66 24.00 -2.07
CA THR A 115 8.61 24.54 -3.05
C THR A 115 8.91 23.63 -4.23
N CYS A 116 8.75 22.31 -4.13
CA CYS A 116 8.91 21.43 -5.29
C CYS A 116 7.61 20.71 -5.67
N GLY A 117 7.37 20.60 -6.98
CA GLY A 117 6.23 19.86 -7.52
C GLY A 117 6.46 18.36 -7.43
N TYR A 118 5.89 17.69 -6.42
CA TYR A 118 5.84 16.23 -6.36
C TYR A 118 4.45 15.74 -5.94
N GLU A 119 4.13 14.53 -6.35
CA GLU A 119 2.96 13.80 -5.88
C GLU A 119 3.41 12.69 -4.94
N ALA A 120 3.16 12.85 -3.64
CA ALA A 120 3.43 11.81 -2.67
C ALA A 120 2.41 10.68 -2.84
N VAL A 121 2.87 9.54 -3.35
CA VAL A 121 2.04 8.33 -3.49
C VAL A 121 1.74 7.75 -2.11
N ARG A 122 2.74 7.78 -1.23
CA ARG A 122 2.64 7.38 0.17
C ARG A 122 3.78 7.98 0.97
N PHE A 123 3.63 7.96 2.28
CA PHE A 123 4.69 8.28 3.23
C PHE A 123 5.19 7.02 3.92
N GLU A 124 6.43 7.04 4.37
CA GLU A 124 7.06 5.95 5.10
C GLU A 124 7.78 6.48 6.33
N VAL A 125 7.71 5.75 7.43
CA VAL A 125 8.40 6.08 8.68
C VAL A 125 9.00 4.85 9.32
N ASP A 126 10.26 4.96 9.77
CA ASP A 126 10.87 3.97 10.64
C ASP A 126 10.44 4.29 12.09
N ALA A 127 9.80 3.33 12.75
CA ALA A 127 9.21 3.52 14.08
C ALA A 127 9.87 2.60 15.12
N PRO A 128 10.82 3.10 15.91
CA PRO A 128 11.26 2.41 17.13
C PRO A 128 10.07 2.15 18.05
N ALA A 129 10.15 1.12 18.89
CA ALA A 129 9.04 0.68 19.74
C ALA A 129 8.47 1.83 20.61
N GLU A 130 9.34 2.69 21.15
CA GLU A 130 8.96 3.86 21.95
C GLU A 130 8.22 4.94 21.19
N HIS A 131 8.35 4.99 19.85
CA HIS A 131 7.72 5.97 18.97
C HIS A 131 6.61 5.38 18.09
N LEU A 132 6.30 4.09 18.24
CA LEU A 132 5.30 3.44 17.40
C LEU A 132 3.92 4.10 17.52
N ALA A 133 3.49 4.42 18.74
CA ALA A 133 2.19 5.07 18.97
C ALA A 133 2.11 6.45 18.30
N ASP A 134 3.20 7.23 18.35
CA ASP A 134 3.27 8.53 17.70
C ASP A 134 3.24 8.39 16.18
N ALA A 135 3.97 7.42 15.61
CA ALA A 135 3.96 7.12 14.19
C ALA A 135 2.56 6.71 13.70
N LEU A 136 1.84 5.86 14.45
CA LEU A 136 0.48 5.44 14.12
C LEU A 136 -0.52 6.61 14.16
N ALA A 137 -0.29 7.61 15.00
CA ALA A 137 -1.15 8.78 15.15
C ALA A 137 -0.92 9.86 14.05
N LEU A 138 0.12 9.75 13.23
CA LEU A 138 0.41 10.72 12.17
C LEU A 138 -0.76 10.84 11.19
N GLN A 139 -1.15 12.08 10.89
CA GLN A 139 -2.17 12.39 9.89
C GLN A 139 -1.48 13.03 8.66
N LEU A 140 -1.43 12.29 7.57
CA LEU A 140 -0.75 12.67 6.33
C LEU A 140 -1.74 12.68 5.16
N PRO A 141 -1.47 13.45 4.09
CA PRO A 141 -2.38 13.54 2.94
C PRO A 141 -2.44 12.27 2.09
N SER A 142 -1.48 11.37 2.24
CA SER A 142 -1.39 10.08 1.54
C SER A 142 -1.17 8.94 2.52
N PRO A 143 -1.39 7.68 2.12
CA PRO A 143 -1.22 6.51 2.99
C PRO A 143 0.16 6.48 3.67
N LEU A 144 0.19 5.96 4.90
CA LEU A 144 1.41 5.81 5.69
C LEU A 144 1.80 4.34 5.80
N VAL A 145 3.05 4.04 5.49
CA VAL A 145 3.73 2.77 5.77
C VAL A 145 4.56 2.95 7.04
N VAL A 146 4.41 2.05 7.99
CA VAL A 146 5.19 2.04 9.23
C VAL A 146 6.12 0.85 9.20
N PHE A 147 7.43 1.11 9.33
CA PHE A 147 8.47 0.10 9.49
C PHE A 147 8.83 0.00 10.98
N PRO A 148 8.19 -0.90 11.73
CA PRO A 148 8.49 -1.04 13.14
C PRO A 148 9.85 -1.70 13.35
N VAL A 149 10.59 -1.24 14.36
CA VAL A 149 11.82 -1.90 14.80
C VAL A 149 11.46 -2.95 15.85
N PHE A 150 11.65 -4.21 15.50
CA PHE A 150 11.16 -5.36 16.30
C PHE A 150 12.14 -5.85 17.39
N ASP A 151 12.96 -5.00 17.97
CA ASP A 151 14.08 -5.45 18.84
C ASP A 151 13.65 -6.18 20.11
N ALA A 152 12.48 -5.92 20.67
CA ALA A 152 12.08 -6.46 21.97
C ALA A 152 10.58 -6.77 22.11
N ILE A 153 9.76 -6.63 21.06
CA ILE A 153 8.29 -6.75 21.12
C ILE A 153 7.87 -8.00 20.37
N ASP A 154 6.75 -8.58 20.77
CA ASP A 154 6.06 -9.61 19.99
C ASP A 154 5.71 -9.05 18.61
N VAL A 155 6.27 -9.68 17.57
CA VAL A 155 6.12 -9.24 16.18
C VAL A 155 4.66 -9.25 15.76
N ALA A 156 3.90 -10.27 16.16
CA ALA A 156 2.50 -10.40 15.82
C ALA A 156 1.66 -9.30 16.48
N GLU A 157 1.89 -9.00 17.76
CA GLU A 157 1.20 -7.92 18.48
C GLU A 157 1.46 -6.55 17.84
N THR A 158 2.72 -6.29 17.44
CA THR A 158 3.08 -5.06 16.75
C THR A 158 2.42 -4.97 15.36
N ALA A 159 2.43 -6.06 14.61
CA ALA A 159 1.80 -6.12 13.30
C ALA A 159 0.27 -5.92 13.40
N GLU A 160 -0.37 -6.53 14.38
CA GLU A 160 -1.80 -6.33 14.67
C GLU A 160 -2.10 -4.88 15.06
N ALA A 161 -1.27 -4.24 15.88
CA ALA A 161 -1.45 -2.84 16.26
C ALA A 161 -1.39 -1.90 15.05
N VAL A 162 -0.44 -2.12 14.12
CA VAL A 162 -0.33 -1.36 12.88
C VAL A 162 -1.55 -1.60 11.99
N ALA A 163 -1.99 -2.85 11.85
CA ALA A 163 -3.16 -3.22 11.06
C ALA A 163 -4.46 -2.61 11.62
N LEU A 164 -4.66 -2.66 12.95
CA LEU A 164 -5.81 -2.04 13.62
C LEU A 164 -5.85 -0.52 13.46
N ALA A 165 -4.69 0.13 13.32
CA ALA A 165 -4.58 1.55 13.00
C ALA A 165 -4.82 1.86 11.52
N HIS A 166 -5.15 0.85 10.68
CA HIS A 166 -5.29 0.96 9.23
C HIS A 166 -4.05 1.56 8.55
N ARG A 167 -2.85 1.15 9.02
CA ARG A 167 -1.57 1.53 8.43
C ARG A 167 -0.96 0.35 7.70
N THR A 168 -0.26 0.65 6.60
CA THR A 168 0.51 -0.37 5.87
C THR A 168 1.73 -0.78 6.69
N LEU A 169 2.00 -2.06 6.77
CA LEU A 169 3.18 -2.59 7.43
C LEU A 169 4.41 -2.51 6.53
N GLY A 170 5.56 -2.21 7.14
CA GLY A 170 6.88 -2.33 6.54
C GLY A 170 7.67 -3.47 7.15
N ILE A 171 8.38 -4.25 6.33
CA ILE A 171 9.43 -5.17 6.77
C ILE A 171 10.78 -4.69 6.28
N GLY A 172 11.79 -4.74 7.15
CA GLY A 172 13.11 -4.17 6.89
C GLY A 172 14.14 -5.20 6.44
N VAL A 173 15.23 -4.66 5.89
CA VAL A 173 16.46 -5.44 5.69
C VAL A 173 16.98 -5.90 7.05
N GLY A 174 17.30 -7.18 7.18
CA GLY A 174 17.79 -7.76 8.43
C GLY A 174 16.71 -8.37 9.33
N ASP A 175 15.43 -8.27 8.96
CA ASP A 175 14.41 -9.06 9.63
C ASP A 175 14.64 -10.56 9.41
N THR A 176 14.50 -11.33 10.47
CA THR A 176 14.67 -12.78 10.36
C THR A 176 13.53 -13.40 9.55
N PRO A 177 13.75 -14.54 8.84
CA PRO A 177 12.70 -15.23 8.11
C PRO A 177 11.46 -15.53 8.97
N ARG A 178 11.65 -15.78 10.26
CA ARG A 178 10.55 -16.01 11.21
C ARG A 178 9.72 -14.74 11.43
N ARG A 179 10.37 -13.57 11.63
CA ARG A 179 9.67 -12.28 11.76
C ARG A 179 8.87 -11.95 10.51
N ILE A 180 9.47 -12.11 9.34
CA ILE A 180 8.77 -11.91 8.06
C ILE A 180 7.54 -12.83 7.96
N ALA A 181 7.67 -14.09 8.37
CA ALA A 181 6.56 -15.03 8.36
C ALA A 181 5.43 -14.62 9.32
N ASP A 182 5.78 -14.18 10.54
CA ASP A 182 4.80 -13.72 11.54
C ASP A 182 4.06 -12.46 11.05
N VAL A 183 4.76 -11.50 10.43
CA VAL A 183 4.14 -10.30 9.81
C VAL A 183 3.22 -10.70 8.66
N LEU A 184 3.68 -11.54 7.73
CA LEU A 184 2.88 -11.99 6.59
C LEU A 184 1.62 -12.76 7.04
N ALA A 185 1.70 -13.53 8.12
CA ALA A 185 0.55 -14.21 8.69
C ALA A 185 -0.53 -13.22 9.17
N VAL A 186 -0.16 -12.09 9.76
CA VAL A 186 -1.10 -11.04 10.16
C VAL A 186 -1.66 -10.32 8.95
N VAL A 187 -0.78 -9.88 8.02
CA VAL A 187 -1.19 -9.07 6.86
C VAL A 187 -2.13 -9.84 5.93
N SER A 188 -1.89 -11.15 5.71
CA SER A 188 -2.75 -11.97 4.86
C SER A 188 -4.18 -12.17 5.39
N HIS A 189 -4.45 -11.82 6.65
CA HIS A 189 -5.76 -11.89 7.30
C HIS A 189 -6.31 -10.51 7.68
N SER A 190 -5.70 -9.43 7.18
CA SER A 190 -6.11 -8.05 7.44
C SER A 190 -6.37 -7.30 6.14
N ASP A 191 -7.01 -6.13 6.24
CA ASP A 191 -7.29 -5.25 5.08
C ASP A 191 -6.13 -4.27 4.79
N VAL A 192 -4.94 -4.49 5.38
CA VAL A 192 -3.77 -3.66 5.15
C VAL A 192 -2.73 -4.38 4.30
N GLY A 193 -1.95 -3.61 3.56
CA GLY A 193 -0.89 -4.16 2.73
C GLY A 193 0.48 -4.16 3.42
N LEU A 194 1.47 -4.62 2.68
CA LEU A 194 2.86 -4.73 3.06
C LEU A 194 3.77 -4.00 2.09
N VAL A 195 4.80 -3.34 2.59
CA VAL A 195 5.97 -2.89 1.82
C VAL A 195 7.20 -3.56 2.40
N ALA A 196 8.08 -4.03 1.53
CA ALA A 196 9.31 -4.68 1.96
C ALA A 196 10.54 -3.88 1.53
N ARG A 197 11.65 -4.07 2.23
CA ARG A 197 12.99 -3.62 1.83
C ARG A 197 13.85 -4.84 1.52
N ALA A 198 14.57 -4.80 0.42
CA ALA A 198 15.49 -5.85 -0.02
C ALA A 198 16.78 -5.23 -0.55
N GLU A 199 17.91 -5.94 -0.39
CA GLU A 199 19.20 -5.52 -0.94
C GLU A 199 19.42 -6.06 -2.35
N THR A 200 18.83 -7.22 -2.69
CA THR A 200 19.10 -7.96 -3.90
C THR A 200 17.84 -8.42 -4.62
N GLY A 201 17.96 -8.72 -5.92
CA GLY A 201 16.88 -9.33 -6.68
C GLY A 201 16.47 -10.74 -6.19
N ASP A 202 17.38 -11.48 -5.57
CA ASP A 202 17.05 -12.78 -4.97
C ASP A 202 16.20 -12.62 -3.71
N GLU A 203 16.43 -11.58 -2.91
CA GLU A 203 15.55 -11.25 -1.77
C GLU A 203 14.17 -10.78 -2.25
N VAL A 204 14.09 -10.02 -3.33
CA VAL A 204 12.79 -9.68 -3.96
C VAL A 204 12.02 -10.95 -4.34
N LEU A 205 12.69 -11.92 -4.96
CA LEU A 205 12.08 -13.22 -5.29
C LEU A 205 11.63 -13.99 -4.04
N ALA A 206 12.44 -13.97 -2.98
CA ALA A 206 12.11 -14.60 -1.71
C ALA A 206 10.85 -13.97 -1.06
N ILE A 207 10.75 -12.64 -1.06
CA ILE A 207 9.58 -11.91 -0.54
C ILE A 207 8.33 -12.21 -1.37
N LEU A 208 8.42 -12.23 -2.71
CA LEU A 208 7.31 -12.62 -3.57
C LEU A 208 6.84 -14.04 -3.28
N ALA A 209 7.78 -15.01 -3.18
CA ALA A 209 7.45 -16.40 -2.89
C ALA A 209 6.81 -16.56 -1.50
N ALA A 210 7.32 -15.84 -0.50
CA ALA A 210 6.78 -15.81 0.86
C ALA A 210 5.36 -15.23 0.91
N THR A 211 5.09 -14.16 0.16
CA THR A 211 3.74 -13.58 0.05
C THR A 211 2.76 -14.56 -0.59
N VAL A 212 3.17 -15.24 -1.66
CA VAL A 212 2.36 -16.30 -2.28
C VAL A 212 2.10 -17.44 -1.30
N ALA A 213 3.12 -17.89 -0.56
CA ALA A 213 3.00 -18.96 0.44
C ALA A 213 2.02 -18.55 1.56
N SER A 214 2.11 -17.31 2.03
CA SER A 214 1.20 -16.78 3.07
C SER A 214 -0.26 -16.81 2.61
N LEU A 215 -0.54 -16.34 1.39
CA LEU A 215 -1.90 -16.32 0.83
C LEU A 215 -2.47 -17.74 0.59
N ARG A 216 -1.60 -18.72 0.42
CA ARG A 216 -1.98 -20.13 0.23
C ARG A 216 -2.05 -20.93 1.53
N GLY A 217 -1.52 -20.39 2.63
CA GLY A 217 -1.33 -21.14 3.87
C GLY A 217 -0.20 -22.16 3.82
N ASP A 218 0.78 -21.95 2.93
CA ASP A 218 1.97 -22.80 2.76
C ASP A 218 3.10 -22.36 3.73
N ASP A 219 4.25 -23.09 3.71
CA ASP A 219 5.43 -22.76 4.52
C ASP A 219 6.12 -21.48 4.04
N ILE A 220 5.87 -20.37 4.74
CA ILE A 220 6.44 -19.05 4.44
C ILE A 220 7.96 -19.05 4.63
N VAL A 221 8.47 -19.66 5.71
CA VAL A 221 9.90 -19.71 6.00
C VAL A 221 10.66 -20.51 4.94
N GLY A 222 10.09 -21.65 4.54
CA GLY A 222 10.62 -22.45 3.44
C GLY A 222 10.62 -21.69 2.11
N ALA A 223 9.58 -20.92 1.83
CA ALA A 223 9.48 -20.10 0.62
C ALA A 223 10.52 -18.95 0.60
N LEU A 224 10.80 -18.33 1.76
CA LEU A 224 11.88 -17.33 1.89
C LEU A 224 13.26 -17.94 1.62
N ALA A 225 13.51 -19.16 2.15
CA ALA A 225 14.81 -19.81 2.02
C ALA A 225 15.06 -20.39 0.60
N ALA A 226 14.01 -20.81 -0.09
CA ALA A 226 14.09 -21.43 -1.41
C ALA A 226 12.89 -21.04 -2.29
N PRO A 227 12.92 -19.81 -2.89
CA PRO A 227 11.83 -19.29 -3.69
C PRO A 227 11.56 -20.17 -4.92
N ASN A 228 10.32 -20.63 -5.07
CA ASN A 228 9.91 -21.43 -6.23
C ASN A 228 9.55 -20.51 -7.40
N VAL A 229 10.56 -20.12 -8.19
CA VAL A 229 10.40 -19.25 -9.36
C VAL A 229 9.44 -19.84 -10.39
N ALA A 230 9.44 -21.17 -10.58
CA ALA A 230 8.54 -21.80 -11.54
C ALA A 230 7.06 -21.63 -11.11
N ALA A 231 6.78 -21.70 -9.81
CA ALA A 231 5.45 -21.45 -9.28
C ALA A 231 5.04 -19.96 -9.41
N LEU A 232 5.97 -19.01 -9.22
CA LEU A 232 5.71 -17.59 -9.44
C LEU A 232 5.35 -17.29 -10.90
N ARG A 233 6.08 -17.89 -11.86
CA ARG A 233 5.79 -17.75 -13.30
C ARG A 233 4.48 -18.41 -13.74
N ALA A 234 4.03 -19.41 -13.01
CA ALA A 234 2.80 -20.14 -13.30
C ALA A 234 1.56 -19.51 -12.65
N LEU A 235 1.70 -18.40 -11.91
CA LEU A 235 0.54 -17.69 -11.35
C LEU A 235 -0.37 -17.22 -12.48
N ILE A 236 -1.66 -17.47 -12.32
CA ILE A 236 -2.67 -16.84 -13.17
C ILE A 236 -2.76 -15.36 -12.82
N PRO A 237 -3.14 -14.49 -13.77
CA PRO A 237 -3.15 -13.05 -13.53
C PRO A 237 -3.94 -12.61 -12.31
N GLU A 238 -5.08 -13.23 -12.03
CA GLU A 238 -5.91 -12.91 -10.86
C GLU A 238 -5.20 -13.23 -9.54
N ALA A 239 -4.42 -14.32 -9.52
CA ALA A 239 -3.61 -14.65 -8.35
C ALA A 239 -2.42 -13.70 -8.20
N ALA A 240 -1.84 -13.24 -9.32
CA ALA A 240 -0.80 -12.23 -9.32
C ALA A 240 -1.31 -10.88 -8.79
N GLU A 241 -2.52 -10.47 -9.19
CA GLU A 241 -3.19 -9.28 -8.65
C GLU A 241 -3.42 -9.42 -7.15
N ALA A 242 -3.93 -10.57 -6.66
CA ALA A 242 -4.13 -10.81 -5.23
C ALA A 242 -2.82 -10.72 -4.43
N VAL A 243 -1.68 -11.15 -4.99
CA VAL A 243 -0.36 -10.95 -4.37
C VAL A 243 -0.04 -9.46 -4.29
N ARG A 244 -0.35 -8.68 -5.33
CA ARG A 244 -0.10 -7.23 -5.37
C ARG A 244 -1.05 -6.43 -4.50
N ASP A 245 -2.24 -6.93 -4.19
CA ASP A 245 -3.14 -6.34 -3.19
C ASP A 245 -2.56 -6.43 -1.77
N VAL A 246 -1.67 -7.40 -1.52
CA VAL A 246 -0.97 -7.56 -0.24
C VAL A 246 0.40 -6.89 -0.27
N LEU A 247 1.24 -7.17 -1.27
CA LEU A 247 2.60 -6.62 -1.40
C LEU A 247 2.61 -5.40 -2.32
N PHE A 248 2.60 -4.20 -1.76
CA PHE A 248 2.52 -2.95 -2.52
C PHE A 248 3.83 -2.57 -3.22
N GLY A 249 4.97 -3.09 -2.78
CA GLY A 249 6.25 -2.85 -3.41
C GLY A 249 7.42 -3.33 -2.58
N VAL A 250 8.58 -3.37 -3.21
CA VAL A 250 9.86 -3.72 -2.59
C VAL A 250 10.87 -2.61 -2.88
N GLU A 251 11.33 -1.94 -1.83
CA GLU A 251 12.38 -0.94 -1.93
C GLU A 251 13.72 -1.62 -2.12
N VAL A 252 14.48 -1.15 -3.09
CA VAL A 252 15.80 -1.71 -3.42
C VAL A 252 16.80 -0.60 -3.74
N PRO A 253 18.02 -0.65 -3.19
CA PRO A 253 19.07 0.31 -3.52
C PRO A 253 19.57 0.14 -4.97
N ASP A 254 19.74 -1.11 -5.44
CA ASP A 254 20.08 -1.43 -6.83
C ASP A 254 18.84 -1.97 -7.57
N ALA A 255 17.95 -1.06 -7.93
CA ALA A 255 16.73 -1.44 -8.65
C ALA A 255 17.02 -1.99 -10.06
N ALA A 256 18.11 -1.57 -10.70
CA ALA A 256 18.49 -2.07 -12.01
C ALA A 256 18.98 -3.53 -11.94
N GLY A 257 19.84 -3.86 -10.97
CA GLY A 257 20.27 -5.23 -10.71
C GLY A 257 19.10 -6.13 -10.29
N ALA A 258 18.21 -5.66 -9.43
CA ALA A 258 17.02 -6.40 -9.04
C ALA A 258 16.10 -6.68 -10.25
N ARG A 259 15.86 -5.67 -11.13
CA ARG A 259 15.11 -5.87 -12.37
C ARG A 259 15.79 -6.88 -13.31
N ALA A 260 17.10 -6.77 -13.48
CA ALA A 260 17.86 -7.72 -14.31
C ALA A 260 17.65 -9.16 -13.81
N ARG A 261 17.64 -9.37 -12.50
CA ARG A 261 17.35 -10.67 -11.90
C ARG A 261 15.93 -11.16 -12.20
N LEU A 262 14.92 -10.29 -12.14
CA LEU A 262 13.54 -10.65 -12.49
C LEU A 262 13.39 -10.97 -13.99
N VAL A 263 14.14 -10.29 -14.87
CA VAL A 263 14.23 -10.62 -16.31
C VAL A 263 14.88 -11.98 -16.52
N GLU A 264 16.03 -12.24 -15.88
CA GLU A 264 16.76 -13.51 -15.98
C GLU A 264 15.88 -14.71 -15.62
N VAL A 265 15.05 -14.58 -14.58
CA VAL A 265 14.13 -15.64 -14.18
C VAL A 265 12.81 -15.64 -14.96
N GLY A 266 12.61 -14.71 -15.90
CA GLY A 266 11.46 -14.66 -16.80
C GLY A 266 10.15 -14.18 -16.15
N LEU A 267 10.22 -13.35 -15.10
CA LEU A 267 9.08 -12.67 -14.52
C LEU A 267 8.81 -11.31 -15.19
N ILE A 268 9.81 -10.69 -15.79
CA ILE A 268 9.71 -9.50 -16.63
C ILE A 268 10.18 -9.86 -18.04
N ALA A 269 9.48 -9.37 -19.06
CA ALA A 269 9.93 -9.57 -20.44
C ALA A 269 11.24 -8.80 -20.70
N ASP A 270 12.14 -9.40 -21.46
CA ASP A 270 13.32 -8.73 -21.97
C ASP A 270 12.94 -7.86 -23.18
N GLU A 271 12.84 -6.54 -22.98
CA GLU A 271 12.49 -5.58 -24.02
C GLU A 271 13.58 -5.49 -25.10
N SER A 272 14.83 -5.91 -24.82
CA SER A 272 15.93 -5.90 -25.77
C SER A 272 15.82 -7.00 -26.83
N ALA A 273 15.03 -8.03 -26.58
CA ALA A 273 14.81 -9.14 -27.53
C ALA A 273 13.73 -8.83 -28.61
N ALA A 274 13.05 -7.69 -28.50
CA ALA A 274 11.94 -7.31 -29.40
C ALA A 274 12.37 -6.35 -30.54
N THR A 275 13.66 -6.03 -30.67
CA THR A 275 14.23 -5.16 -31.73
C THR A 275 14.99 -6.00 -32.74
#